data_9eb684547ee0d381bb4eabc180c210dc
#
_entry.id   9eb684547ee0d381bb4eabc180c210dc
#
_cell.length_a   1.000
_cell.length_b   1.000
_cell.length_c   1.000
_cell.angle_alpha   90.00
_cell.angle_beta   90.00
_cell.angle_gamma   90.00
#
_symmetry.space_group_name_H-M   'P 1'
#
loop_
_entity.id
_entity.type
_entity.pdbx_description
1 polymer ?
#
loop_
_entity_poly.entity_id
_entity_poly.type
_entity_poly.pdbx_seq_one_letter_code
_entity_poly.pdbx_strand_id
1 'polypeptide(L)'
;MVTSRLPDGRVPVVLSAHDENLIATDAHAVLGYLDRTPCEVAQVAAQLTATRRVRRHRAVLRAADRAELTDGLRALVDGREHPLIARSSRRERARSAFVFPGQGGQWPAMGADAYNHLPAYRAEADRLDDVLQRGGMPSALPFLTTPADTATVSQQELHSAQFVHAVALAAVWRSVGLVPDLTVGHSLGEVAAAYVAGVITLRDAVAVLAARARAIAATAGRHGVAV
;
A
#
# COMPACT_ATOMS: atom_id res chain seq x y z
N MET A 1 -1.29 -22.21 5.77
CA MET A 1 -1.25 -20.77 5.35
C MET A 1 0.13 -20.56 4.73
N VAL A 2 0.22 -20.34 3.43
CA VAL A 2 1.50 -20.05 2.77
C VAL A 2 1.88 -18.64 3.15
N THR A 3 3.02 -18.44 3.80
CA THR A 3 3.58 -17.11 4.05
C THR A 3 3.89 -16.47 2.70
N SER A 4 3.06 -15.53 2.29
CA SER A 4 3.24 -14.82 1.02
C SER A 4 4.53 -14.00 1.07
N ARG A 5 5.31 -14.02 0.00
CA ARG A 5 6.41 -13.09 -0.16
C ARG A 5 5.87 -11.68 -0.33
N LEU A 6 6.56 -10.71 0.23
CA LEU A 6 6.32 -9.29 0.00
C LEU A 6 6.71 -8.91 -1.44
N PRO A 7 6.27 -7.76 -1.95
CA PRO A 7 6.64 -7.29 -3.30
C PRO A 7 8.14 -7.20 -3.54
N ASP A 8 8.95 -6.97 -2.50
CA ASP A 8 10.41 -6.95 -2.53
C ASP A 8 11.06 -8.36 -2.48
N GLY A 9 10.25 -9.42 -2.60
CA GLY A 9 10.69 -10.82 -2.58
C GLY A 9 10.98 -11.39 -1.19
N ARG A 10 10.92 -10.56 -0.13
CA ARG A 10 11.20 -10.97 1.25
C ARG A 10 10.02 -11.65 1.90
N VAL A 11 10.30 -12.50 2.88
CA VAL A 11 9.30 -13.17 3.71
C VAL A 11 9.26 -12.50 5.09
N PRO A 12 8.08 -12.09 5.59
CA PRO A 12 7.95 -11.55 6.93
C PRO A 12 8.02 -12.64 7.99
N VAL A 13 8.98 -12.55 8.90
CA VAL A 13 9.15 -13.41 10.07
C VAL A 13 8.73 -12.64 11.31
N VAL A 14 7.70 -13.11 12.01
CA VAL A 14 7.12 -12.42 13.15
C VAL A 14 7.58 -13.08 14.46
N LEU A 15 8.29 -12.32 15.29
CA LEU A 15 8.56 -12.65 16.68
C LEU A 15 7.63 -11.82 17.57
N SER A 16 7.04 -12.43 18.60
CA SER A 16 6.17 -11.69 19.51
C SER A 16 6.13 -12.27 20.90
N ALA A 17 6.17 -11.40 21.92
CA ALA A 17 6.18 -11.77 23.32
C ALA A 17 5.28 -10.87 24.18
N HIS A 18 4.98 -11.30 25.38
CA HIS A 18 4.25 -10.48 26.35
C HIS A 18 5.15 -9.48 27.08
N ASP A 19 6.48 -9.68 27.02
CA ASP A 19 7.53 -8.79 27.51
C ASP A 19 8.53 -8.51 26.37
N GLU A 20 9.01 -7.27 26.27
CA GLU A 20 9.90 -6.85 25.19
C GLU A 20 11.24 -7.59 25.20
N ASN A 21 11.78 -7.85 26.39
CA ASN A 21 13.05 -8.56 26.57
C ASN A 21 13.00 -10.00 26.03
N LEU A 22 11.83 -10.62 26.01
CA LEU A 22 11.66 -11.98 25.47
C LEU A 22 11.77 -12.05 23.95
N ILE A 23 11.69 -10.92 23.23
CA ILE A 23 11.93 -10.89 21.79
C ILE A 23 13.38 -11.29 21.48
N ALA A 24 14.34 -10.78 22.25
CA ALA A 24 15.75 -11.16 22.11
C ALA A 24 15.98 -12.65 22.44
N THR A 25 15.33 -13.15 23.49
CA THR A 25 15.39 -14.56 23.85
C THR A 25 14.82 -15.46 22.75
N ASP A 26 13.67 -15.09 22.18
CA ASP A 26 13.06 -15.82 21.07
C ASP A 26 13.94 -15.76 19.81
N ALA A 27 14.54 -14.61 19.50
CA ALA A 27 15.48 -14.46 18.39
C ALA A 27 16.71 -15.37 18.57
N HIS A 28 17.27 -15.42 19.77
CA HIS A 28 18.38 -16.32 20.11
C HIS A 28 18.00 -17.80 19.93
N ALA A 29 16.81 -18.19 20.37
CA ALA A 29 16.33 -19.55 20.18
C ALA A 29 16.16 -19.94 18.70
N VAL A 30 15.67 -19.01 17.87
CA VAL A 30 15.57 -19.21 16.42
C VAL A 30 16.96 -19.32 15.78
N LEU A 31 17.94 -18.50 16.17
CA LEU A 31 19.33 -18.63 15.73
C LEU A 31 19.89 -20.03 16.04
N GLY A 32 19.74 -20.48 17.28
CA GLY A 32 20.18 -21.80 17.67
C GLY A 32 19.47 -22.95 16.93
N TYR A 33 18.23 -22.76 16.50
CA TYR A 33 17.54 -23.70 15.62
C TYR A 33 18.14 -23.70 14.21
N LEU A 34 18.36 -22.51 13.65
CA LEU A 34 18.98 -22.36 12.32
C LEU A 34 20.36 -23.00 12.24
N ASP A 35 21.18 -22.89 13.29
CA ASP A 35 22.53 -23.47 13.31
C ASP A 35 22.51 -25.01 13.21
N ARG A 36 21.44 -25.64 13.70
CA ARG A 36 21.29 -27.09 13.70
C ARG A 36 20.46 -27.65 12.55
N THR A 37 19.67 -26.80 11.89
CA THR A 37 18.68 -27.27 10.93
C THR A 37 18.75 -26.42 9.65
N PRO A 38 19.09 -27.02 8.50
CA PRO A 38 18.96 -26.33 7.22
C PRO A 38 17.47 -26.15 6.91
N CYS A 39 17.03 -24.91 6.82
CA CYS A 39 15.65 -24.55 6.48
C CYS A 39 15.58 -23.21 5.77
N GLU A 40 14.55 -23.05 4.96
CA GLU A 40 14.23 -21.82 4.26
C GLU A 40 13.53 -20.81 5.17
N VAL A 41 13.67 -19.51 4.90
CA VAL A 41 13.02 -18.44 5.65
C VAL A 41 11.49 -18.63 5.72
N ALA A 42 10.88 -19.07 4.62
CA ALA A 42 9.45 -19.32 4.56
C ALA A 42 8.99 -20.42 5.53
N GLN A 43 9.81 -21.45 5.74
CA GLN A 43 9.52 -22.51 6.69
C GLN A 43 9.57 -22.02 8.13
N VAL A 44 10.57 -21.19 8.46
CA VAL A 44 10.67 -20.55 9.79
C VAL A 44 9.45 -19.65 10.04
N ALA A 45 9.11 -18.80 9.09
CA ALA A 45 7.97 -17.90 9.18
C ALA A 45 6.64 -18.65 9.36
N ALA A 46 6.42 -19.71 8.56
CA ALA A 46 5.24 -20.55 8.65
C ALA A 46 5.14 -21.26 10.01
N GLN A 47 6.23 -21.81 10.51
CA GLN A 47 6.26 -22.50 11.79
C GLN A 47 5.96 -21.54 12.95
N LEU A 48 6.57 -20.36 12.97
CA LEU A 48 6.31 -19.37 14.02
C LEU A 48 4.85 -18.90 13.98
N THR A 49 4.30 -18.67 12.79
CA THR A 49 2.89 -18.25 12.63
C THR A 49 1.91 -19.35 13.03
N ALA A 50 2.22 -20.61 12.75
CA ALA A 50 1.35 -21.74 13.09
C ALA A 50 1.35 -22.09 14.57
N THR A 51 2.49 -21.92 15.25
CA THR A 51 2.68 -22.40 16.64
C THR A 51 2.60 -21.31 17.69
N ARG A 52 2.71 -20.04 17.31
CA ARG A 52 2.75 -18.94 18.28
C ARG A 52 1.59 -17.96 18.08
N ARG A 53 0.99 -17.53 19.20
CA ARG A 53 0.02 -16.43 19.18
C ARG A 53 0.74 -15.09 19.11
N VAL A 54 0.24 -14.16 18.28
CA VAL A 54 0.73 -12.79 18.24
C VAL A 54 0.45 -12.09 19.59
N ARG A 55 1.49 -11.56 20.20
CA ARG A 55 1.48 -10.89 21.50
C ARG A 55 1.64 -9.38 21.37
N ARG A 56 1.67 -8.66 22.52
CA ARG A 56 1.77 -7.20 22.58
C ARG A 56 3.06 -6.67 21.97
N HIS A 57 4.21 -7.17 22.39
CA HIS A 57 5.51 -6.78 21.86
C HIS A 57 5.81 -7.61 20.61
N ARG A 58 6.17 -6.96 19.53
CA ARG A 58 6.37 -7.60 18.23
C ARG A 58 7.59 -7.04 17.53
N ALA A 59 8.31 -7.92 16.87
CA ALA A 59 9.31 -7.60 15.88
C ALA A 59 8.96 -8.35 14.59
N VAL A 60 8.91 -7.63 13.48
CA VAL A 60 8.74 -8.21 12.15
C VAL A 60 10.06 -8.01 11.41
N LEU A 61 10.73 -9.12 11.14
CA LEU A 61 11.94 -9.16 10.34
C LEU A 61 11.57 -9.60 8.92
N ARG A 62 11.94 -8.82 7.91
CA ARG A 62 11.76 -9.18 6.48
C ARG A 62 13.07 -9.75 5.97
N ALA A 63 13.07 -10.97 5.47
CA ALA A 63 14.26 -11.63 4.97
C ALA A 63 14.02 -12.31 3.62
N ALA A 64 14.92 -12.13 2.66
CA ALA A 64 14.91 -12.81 1.37
C ALA A 64 15.51 -14.21 1.49
N ASP A 65 16.55 -14.34 2.30
CA ASP A 65 17.32 -15.56 2.48
C ASP A 65 17.76 -15.75 3.95
N ARG A 66 18.48 -16.86 4.18
CA ARG A 66 18.97 -17.21 5.51
C ARG A 66 20.00 -16.23 6.06
N ALA A 67 20.81 -15.60 5.22
CA ALA A 67 21.81 -14.64 5.66
C ALA A 67 21.16 -13.39 6.22
N GLU A 68 20.19 -12.80 5.49
CA GLU A 68 19.38 -11.67 5.98
C GLU A 68 18.60 -12.03 7.26
N LEU A 69 18.03 -13.26 7.33
CA LEU A 69 17.34 -13.73 8.53
C LEU A 69 18.27 -13.79 9.72
N THR A 70 19.45 -14.37 9.56
CA THR A 70 20.44 -14.55 10.62
C THR A 70 20.97 -13.19 11.11
N ASP A 71 21.26 -12.26 10.20
CA ASP A 71 21.75 -10.92 10.55
C ASP A 71 20.69 -10.13 11.32
N GLY A 72 19.45 -10.14 10.84
CA GLY A 72 18.34 -9.50 11.55
C GLY A 72 18.06 -10.11 12.92
N LEU A 73 18.11 -11.45 13.06
CA LEU A 73 17.96 -12.10 14.37
C LEU A 73 19.08 -11.72 15.34
N ARG A 74 20.33 -11.62 14.87
CA ARG A 74 21.46 -11.13 15.70
C ARG A 74 21.23 -9.68 16.14
N ALA A 75 20.76 -8.80 15.23
CA ALA A 75 20.40 -7.44 15.59
C ALA A 75 19.32 -7.36 16.67
N LEU A 76 18.34 -8.29 16.65
CA LEU A 76 17.33 -8.40 17.71
C LEU A 76 17.92 -8.84 19.05
N VAL A 77 18.83 -9.81 19.04
CA VAL A 77 19.53 -10.27 20.24
C VAL A 77 20.38 -9.17 20.86
N ASP A 78 21.12 -8.43 20.02
CA ASP A 78 22.02 -7.35 20.43
C ASP A 78 21.28 -6.04 20.77
N GLY A 79 19.96 -5.97 20.57
CA GLY A 79 19.19 -4.76 20.77
C GLY A 79 19.49 -3.63 19.74
N ARG A 80 20.12 -3.95 18.61
CA ARG A 80 20.51 -2.99 17.57
C ARG A 80 19.35 -2.65 16.64
N GLU A 81 19.37 -1.43 16.09
CA GLU A 81 18.54 -1.03 14.96
C GLU A 81 18.94 -1.81 13.69
N HIS A 82 17.94 -2.15 12.85
CA HIS A 82 18.19 -2.86 11.59
C HIS A 82 17.12 -2.47 10.55
N PRO A 83 17.50 -2.17 9.30
CA PRO A 83 16.59 -1.64 8.27
C PRO A 83 15.48 -2.61 7.85
N LEU A 84 15.69 -3.90 8.06
CA LEU A 84 14.70 -4.93 7.73
C LEU A 84 13.80 -5.30 8.93
N ILE A 85 13.92 -4.62 10.07
CA ILE A 85 13.15 -4.89 11.29
C ILE A 85 12.21 -3.73 11.60
N ALA A 86 10.92 -4.04 11.76
CA ALA A 86 9.95 -3.15 12.35
C ALA A 86 9.55 -3.66 13.73
N ARG A 87 9.54 -2.80 14.75
CA ARG A 87 9.15 -3.12 16.14
C ARG A 87 7.85 -2.41 16.52
N SER A 88 7.04 -3.04 17.35
CA SER A 88 5.83 -2.46 17.94
C SER A 88 5.55 -3.05 19.31
N SER A 89 5.21 -2.19 20.27
CA SER A 89 4.80 -2.58 21.63
C SER A 89 3.35 -2.18 21.95
N ARG A 90 2.56 -1.79 20.96
CA ARG A 90 1.19 -1.32 21.19
C ARG A 90 0.23 -2.48 21.44
N ARG A 91 -0.62 -2.30 22.45
CA ARG A 91 -1.70 -3.23 22.81
C ARG A 91 -2.92 -3.06 21.92
N GLU A 92 -3.23 -1.82 21.57
CA GLU A 92 -4.39 -1.45 20.76
C GLU A 92 -3.97 -1.13 19.35
N ARG A 93 -4.85 -1.44 18.40
CA ARG A 93 -4.68 -0.99 17.01
C ARG A 93 -4.67 0.53 16.99
N ALA A 94 -3.62 1.13 16.46
CA ALA A 94 -3.62 2.55 16.20
C ALA A 94 -4.71 2.87 15.16
N ARG A 95 -5.44 3.96 15.38
CA ARG A 95 -6.34 4.51 14.36
C ARG A 95 -5.53 4.89 13.13
N SER A 96 -6.03 4.55 11.97
CA SER A 96 -5.39 4.82 10.69
C SER A 96 -6.26 5.73 9.83
N ALA A 97 -5.61 6.61 9.08
CA ALA A 97 -6.26 7.47 8.11
C ALA A 97 -5.65 7.24 6.72
N PHE A 98 -6.49 7.19 5.70
CA PHE A 98 -6.03 7.34 4.33
C PHE A 98 -6.19 8.79 3.90
N VAL A 99 -5.09 9.37 3.42
CA VAL A 99 -5.05 10.75 2.92
C VAL A 99 -4.92 10.70 1.40
N PHE A 100 -5.85 11.35 0.71
CA PHE A 100 -5.91 11.40 -0.74
C PHE A 100 -5.50 12.80 -1.22
N PRO A 101 -4.36 12.94 -1.90
CA PRO A 101 -3.85 14.23 -2.34
C PRO A 101 -4.70 14.83 -3.47
N GLY A 102 -4.61 16.14 -3.60
CA GLY A 102 -5.11 16.88 -4.75
C GLY A 102 -4.23 16.70 -5.98
N GLN A 103 -4.59 17.41 -7.05
CA GLN A 103 -3.83 17.44 -8.29
C GLN A 103 -2.48 18.14 -8.09
N GLY A 104 -1.43 17.67 -8.78
CA GLY A 104 -0.09 18.29 -8.80
C GLY A 104 1.07 17.31 -8.64
N GLY A 105 0.85 16.16 -8.00
CA GLY A 105 1.90 15.15 -7.76
C GLY A 105 1.90 13.98 -8.74
N GLN A 106 1.14 14.05 -9.82
CA GLN A 106 1.05 12.97 -10.80
C GLN A 106 2.16 13.05 -11.86
N TRP A 107 2.64 11.90 -12.30
CA TRP A 107 3.59 11.76 -13.39
C TRP A 107 3.23 10.55 -14.27
N PRO A 108 3.57 10.56 -15.57
CA PRO A 108 3.30 9.43 -16.47
C PRO A 108 3.96 8.15 -15.97
N ALA A 109 3.25 7.03 -16.12
CA ALA A 109 3.64 5.71 -15.62
C ALA A 109 3.75 5.59 -14.09
N MET A 110 3.19 6.52 -13.30
CA MET A 110 3.24 6.46 -11.82
C MET A 110 2.61 5.19 -11.22
N GLY A 111 1.75 4.51 -11.96
CA GLY A 111 1.10 3.26 -11.56
C GLY A 111 1.72 2.00 -12.15
N ALA A 112 2.70 2.12 -13.05
CA ALA A 112 3.21 1.00 -13.85
C ALA A 112 3.74 -0.15 -12.99
N ASP A 113 4.54 0.16 -11.99
CA ASP A 113 5.12 -0.85 -11.10
C ASP A 113 4.04 -1.56 -10.26
N ALA A 114 3.11 -0.79 -9.69
CA ALA A 114 1.99 -1.33 -8.94
C ALA A 114 1.06 -2.18 -9.81
N TYR A 115 0.78 -1.73 -11.04
CA TYR A 115 -0.05 -2.45 -12.00
C TYR A 115 0.57 -3.79 -12.40
N ASN A 116 1.89 -3.83 -12.59
CA ASN A 116 2.61 -5.04 -12.98
C ASN A 116 2.79 -6.04 -11.84
N HIS A 117 2.98 -5.59 -10.62
CA HIS A 117 3.41 -6.46 -9.51
C HIS A 117 2.36 -6.65 -8.40
N LEU A 118 1.31 -5.83 -8.33
CA LEU A 118 0.29 -5.91 -7.29
C LEU A 118 -1.08 -6.32 -7.89
N PRO A 119 -1.47 -7.61 -7.78
CA PRO A 119 -2.75 -8.08 -8.35
C PRO A 119 -3.98 -7.30 -7.89
N ALA A 120 -4.02 -6.89 -6.61
CA ALA A 120 -5.11 -6.10 -6.06
C ALA A 120 -5.21 -4.70 -6.69
N TYR A 121 -4.05 -4.08 -6.99
CA TYR A 121 -4.01 -2.80 -7.72
C TYR A 121 -4.56 -2.95 -9.13
N ARG A 122 -4.05 -3.92 -9.88
CA ARG A 122 -4.47 -4.17 -11.27
C ARG A 122 -5.96 -4.41 -11.37
N ALA A 123 -6.47 -5.37 -10.57
CA ALA A 123 -7.89 -5.72 -10.61
C ALA A 123 -8.81 -4.53 -10.31
N GLU A 124 -8.43 -3.68 -9.35
CA GLU A 124 -9.22 -2.49 -9.01
C GLU A 124 -9.05 -1.40 -10.07
N ALA A 125 -7.84 -1.18 -10.59
CA ALA A 125 -7.58 -0.21 -11.65
C ALA A 125 -8.38 -0.54 -12.92
N ASP A 126 -8.36 -1.78 -13.38
CA ASP A 126 -9.14 -2.24 -14.54
C ASP A 126 -10.64 -2.03 -14.35
N ARG A 127 -11.16 -2.40 -13.16
CA ARG A 127 -12.57 -2.24 -12.82
C ARG A 127 -13.01 -0.78 -12.81
N LEU A 128 -12.19 0.11 -12.25
CA LEU A 128 -12.47 1.54 -12.18
C LEU A 128 -12.40 2.17 -13.56
N ASP A 129 -11.38 1.83 -14.33
CA ASP A 129 -11.16 2.35 -15.68
C ASP A 129 -12.32 2.03 -16.62
N ASP A 130 -12.82 0.78 -16.58
CA ASP A 130 -13.98 0.35 -17.35
C ASP A 130 -15.25 1.17 -16.99
N VAL A 131 -15.48 1.45 -15.71
CA VAL A 131 -16.64 2.26 -15.29
C VAL A 131 -16.47 3.73 -15.66
N LEU A 132 -15.25 4.29 -15.56
CA LEU A 132 -14.95 5.65 -16.01
C LEU A 132 -15.24 5.82 -17.50
N GLN A 133 -14.77 4.91 -18.34
CA GLN A 133 -15.01 4.95 -19.79
C GLN A 133 -16.49 4.86 -20.14
N ARG A 134 -17.25 3.97 -19.50
CA ARG A 134 -18.72 3.90 -19.67
C ARG A 134 -19.41 5.19 -19.20
N GLY A 135 -18.84 5.92 -18.27
CA GLY A 135 -19.32 7.22 -17.82
C GLY A 135 -18.87 8.40 -18.68
N GLY A 136 -18.21 8.15 -19.79
CA GLY A 136 -17.75 9.17 -20.74
C GLY A 136 -16.45 9.88 -20.31
N MET A 137 -15.72 9.33 -19.34
CA MET A 137 -14.39 9.80 -18.96
C MET A 137 -13.32 9.04 -19.76
N PRO A 138 -12.18 9.65 -20.05
CA PRO A 138 -11.07 8.96 -20.71
C PRO A 138 -10.49 7.87 -19.83
N SER A 139 -9.87 6.85 -20.44
CA SER A 139 -9.13 5.81 -19.75
C SER A 139 -7.98 6.40 -18.93
N ALA A 140 -7.80 5.89 -17.73
CA ALA A 140 -6.71 6.22 -16.83
C ALA A 140 -5.44 5.39 -17.11
N LEU A 141 -5.61 4.18 -17.65
CA LEU A 141 -4.55 3.17 -17.75
C LEU A 141 -3.37 3.63 -18.62
N PRO A 142 -3.55 4.29 -19.79
CA PRO A 142 -2.41 4.76 -20.59
C PRO A 142 -1.49 5.68 -19.78
N PHE A 143 -2.05 6.65 -19.05
CA PHE A 143 -1.25 7.54 -18.21
C PHE A 143 -0.58 6.82 -17.05
N LEU A 144 -1.28 5.86 -16.43
CA LEU A 144 -0.78 5.15 -15.26
C LEU A 144 0.33 4.13 -15.58
N THR A 145 0.32 3.57 -16.80
CA THR A 145 1.18 2.42 -17.11
C THR A 145 2.24 2.70 -18.15
N THR A 146 2.13 3.81 -18.89
CA THR A 146 3.03 4.11 -20.03
C THR A 146 3.67 5.48 -19.86
N PRO A 147 4.98 5.62 -20.08
CA PRO A 147 5.62 6.92 -20.19
C PRO A 147 4.96 7.75 -21.30
N ALA A 148 4.64 9.01 -21.02
CA ALA A 148 4.00 9.90 -21.96
C ALA A 148 4.54 11.33 -21.81
N ASP A 149 4.37 12.16 -22.84
CA ASP A 149 4.61 13.59 -22.73
C ASP A 149 3.41 14.23 -22.00
N THR A 150 3.68 14.82 -20.84
CA THR A 150 2.66 15.49 -20.02
C THR A 150 1.99 16.67 -20.73
N ALA A 151 2.65 17.28 -21.71
CA ALA A 151 2.10 18.41 -22.47
C ALA A 151 0.88 18.04 -23.32
N THR A 152 0.71 16.76 -23.63
CA THR A 152 -0.40 16.27 -24.46
C THR A 152 -1.57 15.70 -23.64
N VAL A 153 -1.42 15.56 -22.32
CA VAL A 153 -2.42 14.92 -21.45
C VAL A 153 -3.50 15.92 -21.06
N SER A 154 -4.74 15.56 -21.30
CA SER A 154 -5.90 16.39 -20.94
C SER A 154 -6.15 16.38 -19.43
N GLN A 155 -6.82 17.43 -18.91
CA GLN A 155 -7.26 17.49 -17.52
C GLN A 155 -8.18 16.31 -17.15
N GLN A 156 -8.97 15.83 -18.08
CA GLN A 156 -9.85 14.67 -17.84
C GLN A 156 -9.05 13.39 -17.63
N GLU A 157 -8.00 13.16 -18.44
CA GLU A 157 -7.10 12.02 -18.27
C GLU A 157 -6.37 12.08 -16.94
N LEU A 158 -5.88 13.26 -16.55
CA LEU A 158 -5.25 13.45 -15.24
C LEU A 158 -6.20 13.15 -14.07
N HIS A 159 -7.47 13.60 -14.18
CA HIS A 159 -8.47 13.31 -13.15
C HIS A 159 -8.80 11.81 -13.07
N SER A 160 -8.97 11.14 -14.23
CA SER A 160 -9.18 9.70 -14.28
C SER A 160 -7.99 8.96 -13.65
N ALA A 161 -6.77 9.29 -14.08
CA ALA A 161 -5.56 8.63 -13.61
C ALA A 161 -5.35 8.80 -12.10
N GLN A 162 -5.51 10.00 -11.57
CA GLN A 162 -5.32 10.26 -10.15
C GLN A 162 -6.38 9.56 -9.29
N PHE A 163 -7.64 9.57 -9.71
CA PHE A 163 -8.71 8.86 -9.01
C PHE A 163 -8.47 7.35 -9.00
N VAL A 164 -8.20 6.75 -10.16
CA VAL A 164 -7.93 5.31 -10.30
C VAL A 164 -6.72 4.91 -9.47
N HIS A 165 -5.62 5.64 -9.57
CA HIS A 165 -4.40 5.34 -8.81
C HIS A 165 -4.63 5.37 -7.30
N ALA A 166 -5.29 6.42 -6.81
CA ALA A 166 -5.55 6.60 -5.39
C ALA A 166 -6.45 5.49 -4.82
N VAL A 167 -7.53 5.13 -5.54
CA VAL A 167 -8.46 4.08 -5.10
C VAL A 167 -7.84 2.69 -5.23
N ALA A 168 -7.09 2.41 -6.30
CA ALA A 168 -6.39 1.15 -6.50
C ALA A 168 -5.32 0.91 -5.41
N LEU A 169 -4.57 1.94 -5.00
CA LEU A 169 -3.65 1.85 -3.86
C LEU A 169 -4.41 1.57 -2.55
N ALA A 170 -5.57 2.19 -2.33
CA ALA A 170 -6.40 1.89 -1.16
C ALA A 170 -6.87 0.42 -1.15
N ALA A 171 -7.19 -0.15 -2.33
CA ALA A 171 -7.53 -1.56 -2.47
C ALA A 171 -6.36 -2.48 -2.12
N VAL A 172 -5.12 -2.12 -2.48
CA VAL A 172 -3.91 -2.87 -2.07
C VAL A 172 -3.80 -2.93 -0.55
N TRP A 173 -3.91 -1.79 0.13
CA TRP A 173 -3.84 -1.77 1.59
C TRP A 173 -4.95 -2.59 2.25
N ARG A 174 -6.17 -2.52 1.71
CA ARG A 174 -7.29 -3.33 2.18
C ARG A 174 -7.05 -4.83 1.97
N SER A 175 -6.43 -5.22 0.87
CA SER A 175 -6.13 -6.63 0.56
C SER A 175 -5.16 -7.28 1.56
N VAL A 176 -4.33 -6.47 2.22
CA VAL A 176 -3.44 -6.92 3.30
C VAL A 176 -4.02 -6.66 4.71
N GLY A 177 -5.30 -6.31 4.79
CA GLY A 177 -6.03 -6.15 6.05
C GLY A 177 -5.90 -4.77 6.70
N LEU A 178 -5.29 -3.78 6.03
CA LEU A 178 -5.25 -2.40 6.50
C LEU A 178 -6.49 -1.65 6.00
N VAL A 179 -7.50 -1.55 6.86
CA VAL A 179 -8.72 -0.79 6.60
C VAL A 179 -8.63 0.52 7.39
N PRO A 180 -8.77 1.68 6.74
CA PRO A 180 -8.68 2.97 7.44
C PRO A 180 -9.89 3.19 8.35
N ASP A 181 -9.66 3.84 9.49
CA ASP A 181 -10.73 4.26 10.39
C ASP A 181 -11.38 5.57 9.90
N LEU A 182 -10.66 6.33 9.08
CA LEU A 182 -11.15 7.55 8.42
C LEU A 182 -10.41 7.80 7.11
N THR A 183 -11.04 8.60 6.25
CA THR A 183 -10.44 9.07 4.99
C THR A 183 -10.46 10.59 4.96
N VAL A 184 -9.41 11.19 4.40
CA VAL A 184 -9.31 12.64 4.20
C VAL A 184 -8.89 12.89 2.75
N GLY A 185 -9.56 13.79 2.06
CA GLY A 185 -9.22 14.20 0.70
C GLY A 185 -8.92 15.67 0.62
N HIS A 186 -8.02 16.05 -0.29
CA HIS A 186 -7.80 17.44 -0.69
C HIS A 186 -8.23 17.61 -2.15
N SER A 187 -9.12 18.58 -2.43
CA SER A 187 -9.57 18.91 -3.79
C SER A 187 -10.05 17.68 -4.57
N LEU A 188 -9.37 17.27 -5.65
CA LEU A 188 -9.69 16.06 -6.43
C LEU A 188 -9.65 14.78 -5.58
N GLY A 189 -8.77 14.72 -4.60
CA GLY A 189 -8.67 13.61 -3.66
C GLY A 189 -9.91 13.42 -2.76
N GLU A 190 -10.75 14.43 -2.60
CA GLU A 190 -12.01 14.32 -1.84
C GLU A 190 -12.97 13.31 -2.48
N VAL A 191 -12.96 13.20 -3.83
CA VAL A 191 -13.78 12.23 -4.55
C VAL A 191 -13.33 10.81 -4.24
N ALA A 192 -12.02 10.56 -4.24
CA ALA A 192 -11.44 9.27 -3.87
C ALA A 192 -11.70 8.94 -2.38
N ALA A 193 -11.54 9.93 -1.49
CA ALA A 193 -11.80 9.78 -0.07
C ALA A 193 -13.27 9.40 0.21
N ALA A 194 -14.22 10.11 -0.41
CA ALA A 194 -15.65 9.85 -0.27
C ALA A 194 -16.06 8.47 -0.82
N TYR A 195 -15.50 8.07 -1.96
CA TYR A 195 -15.74 6.75 -2.53
C TYR A 195 -15.16 5.63 -1.65
N VAL A 196 -13.91 5.77 -1.21
CA VAL A 196 -13.24 4.77 -0.34
C VAL A 196 -13.93 4.67 1.03
N ALA A 197 -14.49 5.76 1.53
CA ALA A 197 -15.32 5.76 2.75
C ALA A 197 -16.70 5.11 2.55
N GLY A 198 -17.13 4.88 1.29
CA GLY A 198 -18.46 4.36 0.98
C GLY A 198 -19.58 5.40 1.08
N VAL A 199 -19.24 6.68 1.13
CA VAL A 199 -20.22 7.80 1.21
C VAL A 199 -20.89 8.04 -0.15
N ILE A 200 -20.15 7.82 -1.24
CA ILE A 200 -20.66 7.92 -2.61
C ILE A 200 -20.44 6.61 -3.37
N THR A 201 -21.28 6.35 -4.35
CA THR A 201 -21.08 5.22 -5.27
C THR A 201 -20.02 5.54 -6.32
N LEU A 202 -19.50 4.52 -7.02
CA LEU A 202 -18.58 4.74 -8.13
C LEU A 202 -19.23 5.56 -9.26
N ARG A 203 -20.52 5.37 -9.50
CA ARG A 203 -21.27 6.16 -10.48
C ARG A 203 -21.32 7.65 -10.10
N ASP A 204 -21.52 7.95 -8.82
CA ASP A 204 -21.51 9.34 -8.33
C ASP A 204 -20.11 9.94 -8.45
N ALA A 205 -19.07 9.18 -8.11
CA ALA A 205 -17.67 9.61 -8.27
C ALA A 205 -17.37 9.99 -9.74
N VAL A 206 -17.76 9.15 -10.70
CA VAL A 206 -17.60 9.43 -12.14
C VAL A 206 -18.34 10.70 -12.55
N ALA A 207 -19.58 10.88 -12.08
CA ALA A 207 -20.37 12.07 -12.38
C ALA A 207 -19.71 13.34 -11.84
N VAL A 208 -19.17 13.29 -10.63
CA VAL A 208 -18.44 14.42 -10.01
C VAL A 208 -17.15 14.72 -10.79
N LEU A 209 -16.37 13.71 -11.16
CA LEU A 209 -15.15 13.88 -11.95
C LEU A 209 -15.44 14.54 -13.30
N ALA A 210 -16.47 14.06 -14.00
CA ALA A 210 -16.89 14.62 -15.27
C ALA A 210 -17.40 16.08 -15.16
N ALA A 211 -18.15 16.40 -14.09
CA ALA A 211 -18.62 17.76 -13.83
C ALA A 211 -17.45 18.70 -13.53
N ARG A 212 -16.50 18.28 -12.68
CA ARG A 212 -15.28 19.06 -12.39
C ARG A 212 -14.47 19.35 -13.66
N ALA A 213 -14.24 18.33 -14.49
CA ALA A 213 -13.48 18.49 -15.72
C ALA A 213 -14.14 19.52 -16.68
N ARG A 214 -15.46 19.48 -16.80
CA ARG A 214 -16.22 20.49 -17.59
C ARG A 214 -16.11 21.90 -17.00
N ALA A 215 -16.23 22.02 -15.66
CA ALA A 215 -16.11 23.31 -14.99
C ALA A 215 -14.71 23.93 -15.18
N ILE A 216 -13.65 23.15 -15.05
CA ILE A 216 -12.27 23.60 -15.28
C ILE A 216 -12.09 24.03 -16.74
N ALA A 217 -12.56 23.24 -17.70
CA ALA A 217 -12.46 23.58 -19.12
C ALA A 217 -13.19 24.91 -19.45
N ALA A 218 -14.33 25.16 -18.83
CA ALA A 218 -15.10 26.41 -19.02
C ALA A 218 -14.41 27.66 -18.41
N THR A 219 -13.54 27.47 -17.42
CA THR A 219 -12.82 28.56 -16.73
C THR A 219 -11.35 28.69 -17.13
N ALA A 220 -10.84 27.73 -17.93
CA ALA A 220 -9.44 27.72 -18.37
C ALA A 220 -9.07 29.03 -19.08
N GLY A 221 -7.93 29.60 -18.71
CA GLY A 221 -7.41 30.86 -19.23
C GLY A 221 -8.09 32.14 -18.70
N ARG A 222 -9.10 32.01 -17.82
CA ARG A 222 -9.79 33.18 -17.22
C ARG A 222 -9.32 33.48 -15.78
N HIS A 223 -8.79 32.50 -15.10
CA HIS A 223 -8.34 32.62 -13.70
C HIS A 223 -7.05 31.85 -13.50
N GLY A 224 -6.15 32.38 -12.67
CA GLY A 224 -4.97 31.70 -12.16
C GLY A 224 -5.22 31.21 -10.75
N VAL A 225 -4.49 30.16 -10.34
CA VAL A 225 -4.41 29.74 -8.94
C VAL A 225 -3.20 30.45 -8.33
N ALA A 226 -3.41 31.29 -7.34
CA ALA A 226 -2.33 31.78 -6.50
C ALA A 226 -2.07 30.76 -5.38
N VAL A 227 -0.82 30.36 -5.23
CA VAL A 227 -0.33 29.51 -4.15
C VAL A 227 0.53 30.34 -3.23
#